data_b51a4d6bf9a758d74c4954ba6d51b7d0
#
_entry.id   b51a4d6bf9a758d74c4954ba6d51b7d0
#
_cell.length_a   1.000
_cell.length_b   1.000
_cell.length_c   1.000
_cell.angle_alpha   90.00
_cell.angle_beta   90.00
_cell.angle_gamma   90.00
#
_symmetry.space_group_name_H-M   'P 1'
#
loop_
_entity.id
_entity.type
_entity.pdbx_description
1 polymer ?
#
loop_
_entity_poly.entity_id
_entity_poly.type
_entity_poly.pdbx_seq_one_letter_code
_entity_poly.pdbx_strand_id
1 'polypeptide(L)'
;MAPRTLNNPRQIRSKHCGCQLCMHAHPPEQHGERNRRRDCTGAWQARYRDPAGKQKSKNFPISEGGKKAAEAFLDDVRTRVRRRTYNDPKRGEITLNQWWELWWPAQPARAVTTMNRKLSNWNAHIRPKWGRWRLCDLEFIELQAWITADVKGHHTRKKVLELITAMLRDAVRDGKRIPFNPAAEVAVETAPKKHADDLRPPTREQCALIREHTPEYYRPLLCFLEQTGLRWGEATGLRWENVDLAAQHLKVKEVLSEDNGRLFRKPAPKSKAGFRTVPLTPAAVDAVQTMVDRWQAHATVTPITDPYDLAPHELVFRGPQGGVLTRHNFRRTWVPAIQAAGIARQVANPETGRQEWWPRVHDLRHVFATWLKDLGVKEKEAQTILGHDRGSKVTWIYQHSPEDVAAQVLAMMAPEAAGVRSLRAV
;
A
#
# COMPACT_ATOMS: atom_id res chain seq x y z
N MET A 1 27.86 -35.50 21.24
CA MET A 1 27.86 -35.25 22.73
C MET A 1 26.65 -34.38 23.04
N ALA A 2 25.69 -34.89 23.82
CA ALA A 2 24.53 -34.11 24.28
C ALA A 2 25.04 -32.98 25.20
N PRO A 3 24.55 -31.73 25.04
CA PRO A 3 25.01 -30.62 25.87
C PRO A 3 24.62 -30.89 27.33
N ARG A 4 25.61 -30.90 28.22
CA ARG A 4 25.37 -30.96 29.68
C ARG A 4 24.49 -29.77 30.07
N THR A 5 23.22 -29.99 30.32
CA THR A 5 22.34 -29.02 30.96
C THR A 5 22.77 -28.84 32.40
N LEU A 6 23.18 -27.65 32.77
CA LEU A 6 23.43 -27.28 34.16
C LEU A 6 22.07 -27.23 34.87
N ASN A 7 21.79 -28.27 35.69
CA ASN A 7 20.42 -28.56 36.16
C ASN A 7 20.07 -27.97 37.52
N ASN A 8 21.06 -27.45 38.27
CA ASN A 8 20.83 -26.94 39.63
C ASN A 8 21.31 -25.48 39.79
N PRO A 9 20.52 -24.64 40.48
CA PRO A 9 20.97 -23.29 40.80
C PRO A 9 22.17 -23.35 41.74
N ARG A 10 23.14 -22.43 41.55
CA ARG A 10 24.29 -22.29 42.41
C ARG A 10 24.13 -21.09 43.34
N GLN A 11 24.48 -21.24 44.59
CA GLN A 11 24.59 -20.11 45.50
C GLN A 11 25.81 -19.27 45.14
N ILE A 12 25.60 -17.98 44.93
CA ILE A 12 26.69 -17.04 44.68
C ILE A 12 26.97 -16.28 45.96
N ARG A 13 28.15 -16.45 46.48
CA ARG A 13 28.67 -15.68 47.61
C ARG A 13 29.82 -14.78 47.12
N SER A 14 29.55 -13.94 46.16
CA SER A 14 30.58 -13.00 45.64
C SER A 14 30.51 -11.64 46.34
N LYS A 15 31.61 -10.88 46.30
CA LYS A 15 31.63 -9.47 46.74
C LYS A 15 30.56 -8.60 46.04
N HIS A 16 30.14 -9.00 44.85
CA HIS A 16 29.23 -8.26 44.01
C HIS A 16 27.81 -8.85 44.07
N CYS A 17 27.08 -8.57 45.14
CA CYS A 17 25.68 -8.96 45.22
C CYS A 17 24.79 -7.97 44.42
N GLY A 18 23.93 -8.48 43.58
CA GLY A 18 22.98 -7.67 42.80
C GLY A 18 21.58 -7.53 43.44
N CYS A 19 21.42 -7.86 44.75
CA CYS A 19 20.11 -7.70 45.40
C CYS A 19 19.84 -6.22 45.70
N GLN A 20 18.54 -5.86 45.73
CA GLN A 20 18.10 -4.48 45.94
C GLN A 20 18.67 -3.86 47.22
N LEU A 21 18.71 -4.64 48.33
CA LEU A 21 19.23 -4.16 49.60
C LEU A 21 20.74 -3.83 49.54
N CYS A 22 21.53 -4.64 48.85
CA CYS A 22 22.95 -4.36 48.64
C CYS A 22 23.19 -3.21 47.66
N MET A 23 22.37 -3.10 46.63
CA MET A 23 22.44 -2.00 45.68
C MET A 23 22.06 -0.67 46.32
N HIS A 24 21.08 -0.68 47.21
CA HIS A 24 20.69 0.50 47.97
C HIS A 24 21.75 0.90 49.02
N ALA A 25 22.35 -0.08 49.75
CA ALA A 25 23.36 0.19 50.77
C ALA A 25 24.73 0.59 50.16
N HIS A 26 25.02 0.14 48.94
CA HIS A 26 26.28 0.40 48.26
C HIS A 26 26.01 0.68 46.78
N PRO A 27 25.52 1.88 46.43
CA PRO A 27 25.28 2.27 45.04
C PRO A 27 26.56 2.21 44.21
N PRO A 28 26.56 1.62 43.01
CA PRO A 28 27.74 1.51 42.15
C PRO A 28 28.39 2.86 41.80
N GLU A 29 27.58 3.91 41.73
CA GLU A 29 28.00 5.29 41.42
C GLU A 29 28.91 5.89 42.49
N GLN A 30 28.76 5.46 43.77
CA GLN A 30 29.54 5.97 44.90
C GLN A 30 30.76 5.09 45.24
N HIS A 31 30.71 3.82 44.89
CA HIS A 31 31.70 2.84 45.34
C HIS A 31 32.50 2.16 44.22
N GLY A 32 32.27 2.55 42.95
CA GLY A 32 32.98 2.03 41.78
C GLY A 32 32.81 0.54 41.51
N GLU A 33 32.45 -0.24 42.51
CA GLU A 33 32.19 -1.68 42.46
C GLU A 33 30.95 -2.03 43.28
N ARG A 34 30.23 -3.06 42.85
CA ARG A 34 29.08 -3.61 43.58
C ARG A 34 29.53 -4.31 44.83
N ASN A 35 29.38 -3.68 45.97
CA ASN A 35 29.69 -4.26 47.29
C ASN A 35 28.48 -5.00 47.86
N ARG A 36 28.75 -5.90 48.80
CA ARG A 36 27.74 -6.68 49.50
C ARG A 36 27.67 -6.25 50.95
N ARG A 37 26.47 -6.08 51.50
CA ARG A 37 26.26 -5.90 52.93
C ARG A 37 26.79 -7.09 53.73
N ARG A 38 27.28 -6.88 54.94
CA ARG A 38 27.83 -7.93 55.83
C ARG A 38 26.79 -9.02 56.15
N ASP A 39 25.53 -8.65 56.27
CA ASP A 39 24.37 -9.50 56.57
C ASP A 39 23.74 -10.14 55.31
N CYS A 40 24.27 -9.87 54.15
CA CYS A 40 23.74 -10.43 52.93
C CYS A 40 24.14 -11.87 52.74
N THR A 41 23.20 -12.75 52.70
CA THR A 41 23.39 -14.21 52.48
C THR A 41 23.68 -14.57 51.02
N GLY A 42 23.72 -13.56 50.15
CA GLY A 42 24.01 -13.75 48.72
C GLY A 42 22.76 -13.93 47.86
N ALA A 43 22.96 -14.46 46.69
CA ALA A 43 21.87 -14.78 45.73
C ALA A 43 22.05 -16.19 45.18
N TRP A 44 20.98 -16.76 44.68
CA TRP A 44 21.01 -17.99 43.91
C TRP A 44 21.04 -17.67 42.41
N GLN A 45 21.92 -18.31 41.67
CA GLN A 45 22.07 -18.12 40.25
C GLN A 45 21.50 -19.34 39.49
N ALA A 46 20.47 -19.11 38.73
CA ALA A 46 20.00 -20.07 37.74
C ALA A 46 20.85 -19.92 36.45
N ARG A 47 21.52 -21.00 36.04
CA ARG A 47 22.28 -21.07 34.79
C ARG A 47 21.58 -22.03 33.83
N TYR A 48 21.39 -21.61 32.58
CA TYR A 48 20.78 -22.44 31.56
C TYR A 48 21.40 -22.14 30.20
N ARG A 49 21.14 -22.99 29.22
CA ARG A 49 21.43 -22.74 27.80
C ARG A 49 20.18 -22.45 27.06
N ASP A 50 20.19 -21.41 26.23
CA ASP A 50 19.11 -21.13 25.32
C ASP A 50 19.08 -22.17 24.17
N PRO A 51 18.04 -22.20 23.32
CA PRO A 51 17.96 -23.14 22.19
C PRO A 51 19.10 -23.00 21.17
N ALA A 52 19.80 -21.86 21.14
CA ALA A 52 20.99 -21.64 20.32
C ALA A 52 22.30 -22.15 21.00
N GLY A 53 22.18 -22.76 22.16
CA GLY A 53 23.32 -23.28 22.92
C GLY A 53 24.08 -22.23 23.76
N LYS A 54 23.67 -20.96 23.71
CA LYS A 54 24.34 -19.88 24.46
C LYS A 54 23.99 -19.95 25.93
N GLN A 55 25.03 -19.86 26.79
CA GLN A 55 24.87 -19.88 28.23
C GLN A 55 24.27 -18.55 28.73
N LYS A 56 23.21 -18.66 29.51
CA LYS A 56 22.52 -17.56 30.19
C LYS A 56 22.47 -17.78 31.68
N SER A 57 22.31 -16.70 32.45
CA SER A 57 22.11 -16.79 33.89
C SER A 57 21.18 -15.68 34.39
N LYS A 58 20.45 -16.01 35.47
CA LYS A 58 19.61 -15.04 36.21
C LYS A 58 19.87 -15.24 37.72
N ASN A 59 20.00 -14.15 38.43
CA ASN A 59 20.23 -14.14 39.87
C ASN A 59 18.93 -13.94 40.62
N PHE A 60 18.76 -14.66 41.72
CA PHE A 60 17.60 -14.62 42.63
C PHE A 60 18.09 -14.30 44.03
N PRO A 61 17.88 -13.08 44.53
CA PRO A 61 18.16 -12.73 45.93
C PRO A 61 17.36 -13.62 46.89
N ILE A 62 17.90 -13.86 48.08
CA ILE A 62 17.19 -14.67 49.06
C ILE A 62 15.89 -13.99 49.52
N SER A 63 15.89 -12.66 49.57
CA SER A 63 14.69 -11.83 49.79
C SER A 63 13.57 -12.00 48.75
N GLU A 64 13.90 -12.52 47.57
CA GLU A 64 12.98 -12.74 46.45
C GLU A 64 12.75 -14.24 46.20
N GLY A 65 12.78 -15.06 47.20
CA GLY A 65 12.52 -16.48 47.12
C GLY A 65 13.74 -17.37 46.87
N GLY A 66 14.94 -16.79 46.69
CA GLY A 66 16.24 -17.47 46.68
C GLY A 66 16.33 -18.74 45.85
N LYS A 67 16.66 -19.86 46.46
CA LYS A 67 16.79 -21.16 45.80
C LYS A 67 15.52 -21.66 45.15
N LYS A 68 14.36 -21.54 45.82
CA LYS A 68 13.06 -21.99 45.29
C LYS A 68 12.66 -21.23 44.05
N ALA A 69 12.88 -19.90 44.03
CA ALA A 69 12.59 -19.07 42.87
C ALA A 69 13.54 -19.41 41.70
N ALA A 70 14.81 -19.69 41.98
CA ALA A 70 15.78 -20.08 40.95
C ALA A 70 15.43 -21.48 40.33
N GLU A 71 14.99 -22.42 41.16
CA GLU A 71 14.52 -23.75 40.68
C GLU A 71 13.28 -23.64 39.84
N ALA A 72 12.24 -22.93 40.31
CA ALA A 72 11.02 -22.69 39.56
C ALA A 72 11.28 -22.03 38.18
N PHE A 73 12.21 -21.05 38.17
CA PHE A 73 12.62 -20.42 36.91
C PHE A 73 13.30 -21.42 35.96
N LEU A 74 14.18 -22.29 36.46
CA LEU A 74 14.83 -23.31 35.63
C LEU A 74 13.82 -24.29 35.05
N ASP A 75 12.84 -24.71 35.82
CA ASP A 75 11.77 -25.63 35.36
C ASP A 75 10.86 -24.97 34.32
N ASP A 76 10.51 -23.70 34.48
CA ASP A 76 9.81 -22.92 33.49
C ASP A 76 10.61 -22.81 32.16
N VAL A 77 11.90 -22.45 32.27
CA VAL A 77 12.79 -22.40 31.11
C VAL A 77 12.88 -23.74 30.40
N ARG A 78 13.04 -24.84 31.13
CA ARG A 78 13.09 -26.20 30.54
C ARG A 78 11.79 -26.55 29.82
N THR A 79 10.64 -26.22 30.43
CA THR A 79 9.33 -26.47 29.87
C THR A 79 9.15 -25.66 28.58
N ARG A 80 9.51 -24.38 28.58
CA ARG A 80 9.45 -23.51 27.40
C ARG A 80 10.37 -23.98 26.28
N VAL A 81 11.59 -24.40 26.60
CA VAL A 81 12.54 -24.97 25.62
C VAL A 81 11.99 -26.26 25.02
N ARG A 82 11.45 -27.18 25.83
CA ARG A 82 10.86 -28.44 25.37
C ARG A 82 9.65 -28.20 24.47
N ARG A 83 8.79 -27.25 24.83
CA ARG A 83 7.61 -26.86 24.04
C ARG A 83 7.97 -25.97 22.83
N ARG A 84 9.24 -25.64 22.61
CA ARG A 84 9.70 -24.69 21.60
C ARG A 84 9.06 -23.28 21.73
N THR A 85 8.65 -22.92 22.94
CA THR A 85 8.05 -21.61 23.27
C THR A 85 9.01 -20.69 24.03
N TYR A 86 10.28 -21.08 24.13
CA TYR A 86 11.29 -20.25 24.81
C TYR A 86 11.48 -18.93 24.07
N ASN A 87 11.36 -17.86 24.82
CA ASN A 87 11.63 -16.49 24.37
C ASN A 87 12.79 -15.92 25.19
N ASP A 88 13.80 -15.37 24.53
CA ASP A 88 14.85 -14.61 25.22
C ASP A 88 14.32 -13.19 25.50
N PRO A 89 14.03 -12.81 26.76
CA PRO A 89 13.46 -11.49 27.07
C PRO A 89 14.30 -10.34 26.52
N LYS A 90 15.64 -10.50 26.49
CA LYS A 90 16.56 -9.47 25.97
C LYS A 90 16.39 -9.18 24.47
N ARG A 91 15.89 -10.13 23.70
CA ARG A 91 15.66 -9.92 22.27
C ARG A 91 14.49 -8.99 22.00
N GLY A 92 13.53 -8.89 22.92
CA GLY A 92 12.42 -7.97 22.86
C GLY A 92 12.71 -6.55 23.37
N GLU A 93 13.85 -6.33 23.99
CA GLU A 93 14.26 -5.02 24.52
C GLU A 93 14.67 -4.02 23.43
N ILE A 94 14.85 -4.46 22.19
CA ILE A 94 15.10 -3.55 21.07
C ILE A 94 13.88 -2.69 20.78
N THR A 95 14.13 -1.43 20.37
CA THR A 95 13.06 -0.51 19.99
C THR A 95 12.44 -0.90 18.65
N LEU A 96 11.22 -0.41 18.40
CA LEU A 96 10.57 -0.61 17.11
C LEU A 96 11.34 0.05 15.96
N ASN A 97 12.07 1.17 16.21
CA ASN A 97 13.01 1.76 15.24
C ASN A 97 14.13 0.79 14.88
N GLN A 98 14.80 0.22 15.89
CA GLN A 98 15.87 -0.75 15.65
C GLN A 98 15.36 -2.00 14.95
N TRP A 99 14.15 -2.44 15.28
CA TRP A 99 13.51 -3.54 14.57
C TRP A 99 13.21 -3.19 13.13
N TRP A 100 12.72 -1.97 12.83
CA TRP A 100 12.48 -1.49 11.47
C TRP A 100 13.75 -1.53 10.60
N GLU A 101 14.88 -1.08 11.14
CA GLU A 101 16.17 -1.08 10.43
C GLU A 101 16.63 -2.48 10.03
N LEU A 102 16.31 -3.50 10.85
CA LEU A 102 16.58 -4.90 10.53
C LEU A 102 15.54 -5.50 9.58
N TRP A 103 14.27 -5.18 9.80
CA TRP A 103 13.14 -5.81 9.14
C TRP A 103 12.91 -5.26 7.73
N TRP A 104 13.06 -3.95 7.54
CA TRP A 104 12.75 -3.30 6.27
C TRP A 104 13.61 -3.77 5.09
N PRO A 105 14.96 -3.87 5.20
CA PRO A 105 15.81 -4.38 4.13
C PRO A 105 15.54 -5.86 3.81
N ALA A 106 15.05 -6.63 4.78
CA ALA A 106 14.75 -8.06 4.61
C ALA A 106 13.40 -8.30 3.90
N GLN A 107 12.62 -7.25 3.61
CA GLN A 107 11.34 -7.43 2.92
C GLN A 107 11.54 -7.79 1.46
N PRO A 108 10.73 -8.75 0.93
CA PRO A 108 10.80 -9.08 -0.48
C PRO A 108 10.47 -7.86 -1.35
N ALA A 109 11.16 -7.75 -2.47
CA ALA A 109 10.92 -6.68 -3.44
C ALA A 109 9.45 -6.69 -3.90
N ARG A 110 8.82 -5.53 -3.85
CA ARG A 110 7.45 -5.30 -4.30
C ARG A 110 7.41 -4.08 -5.21
N ALA A 111 6.26 -3.82 -5.80
CA ALA A 111 6.07 -2.61 -6.60
C ALA A 111 6.48 -1.35 -5.81
N VAL A 112 7.23 -0.46 -6.43
CA VAL A 112 7.78 0.78 -5.83
C VAL A 112 6.70 1.55 -5.07
N THR A 113 5.52 1.73 -5.67
CA THR A 113 4.37 2.41 -5.03
C THR A 113 3.91 1.73 -3.74
N THR A 114 4.02 0.40 -3.65
CA THR A 114 3.68 -0.34 -2.42
C THR A 114 4.72 -0.11 -1.33
N MET A 115 5.99 -0.11 -1.70
CA MET A 115 7.09 0.13 -0.76
C MET A 115 7.05 1.57 -0.25
N ASN A 116 6.89 2.54 -1.13
CA ASN A 116 6.80 3.96 -0.76
C ASN A 116 5.60 4.25 0.14
N ARG A 117 4.45 3.62 -0.10
CA ARG A 117 3.29 3.74 0.80
C ARG A 117 3.57 3.16 2.19
N LYS A 118 4.23 2.00 2.28
CA LYS A 118 4.63 1.44 3.58
C LYS A 118 5.59 2.37 4.30
N LEU A 119 6.59 2.90 3.60
CA LEU A 119 7.55 3.86 4.15
C LEU A 119 6.87 5.14 4.62
N SER A 120 5.93 5.67 3.84
CA SER A 120 5.11 6.82 4.22
C SER A 120 4.30 6.54 5.50
N ASN A 121 3.62 5.40 5.57
CA ASN A 121 2.85 5.01 6.78
C ASN A 121 3.76 4.83 8.00
N TRP A 122 4.94 4.27 7.83
CA TRP A 122 5.94 4.17 8.88
C TRP A 122 6.35 5.54 9.41
N ASN A 123 6.77 6.43 8.51
CA ASN A 123 7.28 7.75 8.88
C ASN A 123 6.20 8.69 9.44
N ALA A 124 4.99 8.65 8.89
CA ALA A 124 3.92 9.57 9.27
C ALA A 124 3.15 9.12 10.51
N HIS A 125 3.03 7.83 10.77
CA HIS A 125 2.12 7.30 11.80
C HIS A 125 2.82 6.43 12.85
N ILE A 126 3.58 5.40 12.42
CA ILE A 126 4.10 4.40 13.36
C ILE A 126 5.33 4.92 14.09
N ARG A 127 6.31 5.40 13.35
CA ARG A 127 7.59 5.87 13.90
C ARG A 127 7.44 6.99 14.93
N PRO A 128 6.64 8.05 14.73
CA PRO A 128 6.50 9.13 15.69
C PRO A 128 5.94 8.67 17.03
N LYS A 129 5.01 7.73 17.04
CA LYS A 129 4.33 7.24 18.24
C LYS A 129 5.11 6.11 18.90
N TRP A 130 5.48 5.07 18.13
CA TRP A 130 5.96 3.80 18.65
C TRP A 130 7.44 3.54 18.43
N GLY A 131 8.10 4.34 17.60
CA GLY A 131 9.49 4.07 17.18
C GLY A 131 10.48 3.90 18.33
N ARG A 132 10.28 4.59 19.46
CA ARG A 132 11.13 4.53 20.64
C ARG A 132 10.71 3.45 21.65
N TRP A 133 9.55 2.83 21.48
CA TRP A 133 9.06 1.79 22.37
C TRP A 133 9.79 0.48 22.10
N ARG A 134 10.08 -0.27 23.15
CA ARG A 134 10.63 -1.60 23.01
C ARG A 134 9.53 -2.55 22.51
N LEU A 135 9.91 -3.57 21.74
CA LEU A 135 8.95 -4.54 21.23
C LEU A 135 8.17 -5.24 22.35
N CYS A 136 8.82 -5.51 23.48
CA CYS A 136 8.20 -6.18 24.63
C CYS A 136 7.24 -5.30 25.43
N ASP A 137 7.22 -3.99 25.21
CA ASP A 137 6.37 -3.04 25.94
C ASP A 137 5.10 -2.65 25.14
N LEU A 138 4.97 -3.15 23.90
CA LEU A 138 3.80 -2.86 23.08
C LEU A 138 2.61 -3.72 23.53
N GLU A 139 1.51 -3.07 23.89
CA GLU A 139 0.29 -3.71 24.38
C GLU A 139 -0.90 -3.50 23.43
N PHE A 140 -1.84 -4.46 23.45
CA PHE A 140 -3.04 -4.44 22.61
C PHE A 140 -3.90 -3.19 22.81
N ILE A 141 -4.22 -2.84 24.07
CA ILE A 141 -5.11 -1.71 24.39
C ILE A 141 -4.54 -0.39 23.89
N GLU A 142 -3.25 -0.18 24.04
CA GLU A 142 -2.60 1.06 23.59
C GLU A 142 -2.56 1.16 22.06
N LEU A 143 -2.29 0.03 21.36
CA LEU A 143 -2.35 -0.03 19.92
C LEU A 143 -3.76 0.19 19.39
N GLN A 144 -4.79 -0.38 20.04
CA GLN A 144 -6.19 -0.19 19.68
C GLN A 144 -6.61 1.27 19.87
N ALA A 145 -6.29 1.87 21.01
CA ALA A 145 -6.59 3.27 21.30
C ALA A 145 -5.93 4.22 20.28
N TRP A 146 -4.65 4.00 19.99
CA TRP A 146 -3.91 4.80 19.02
C TRP A 146 -4.47 4.70 17.61
N ILE A 147 -4.75 3.49 17.11
CA ILE A 147 -5.25 3.32 15.73
C ILE A 147 -6.61 4.00 15.56
N THR A 148 -7.43 4.00 16.61
CA THR A 148 -8.76 4.59 16.61
C THR A 148 -8.72 6.11 16.70
N ALA A 149 -7.93 6.68 17.60
CA ALA A 149 -7.93 8.11 17.92
C ALA A 149 -6.98 8.93 17.02
N ASP A 150 -5.75 8.46 16.83
CA ASP A 150 -4.66 9.26 16.25
C ASP A 150 -4.56 9.10 14.74
N VAL A 151 -4.90 7.92 14.18
CA VAL A 151 -4.81 7.67 12.73
C VAL A 151 -6.12 8.06 12.05
N LYS A 152 -6.09 9.08 11.19
CA LYS A 152 -7.26 9.56 10.47
C LYS A 152 -7.51 8.78 9.18
N GLY A 153 -8.78 8.55 8.85
CA GLY A 153 -9.25 7.88 7.64
C GLY A 153 -9.19 6.36 7.72
N HIS A 154 -10.30 5.71 7.41
CA HIS A 154 -10.47 4.25 7.50
C HIS A 154 -9.39 3.46 6.73
N HIS A 155 -9.16 3.82 5.45
CA HIS A 155 -8.16 3.14 4.62
C HIS A 155 -6.74 3.28 5.18
N THR A 156 -6.39 4.47 5.68
CA THR A 156 -5.09 4.73 6.32
C THR A 156 -4.95 3.88 7.57
N ARG A 157 -5.95 3.84 8.45
CA ARG A 157 -5.99 2.97 9.64
C ARG A 157 -5.69 1.52 9.27
N LYS A 158 -6.40 1.00 8.28
CA LYS A 158 -6.22 -0.38 7.80
C LYS A 158 -4.80 -0.62 7.30
N LYS A 159 -4.22 0.30 6.50
CA LYS A 159 -2.87 0.14 5.95
C LYS A 159 -1.76 0.31 6.99
N VAL A 160 -1.95 1.17 7.96
CA VAL A 160 -1.04 1.32 9.11
C VAL A 160 -1.09 0.08 9.99
N LEU A 161 -2.29 -0.43 10.28
CA LEU A 161 -2.47 -1.66 11.04
C LEU A 161 -1.87 -2.88 10.31
N GLU A 162 -2.11 -3.03 9.01
CA GLU A 162 -1.49 -4.09 8.20
C GLU A 162 0.05 -4.06 8.29
N LEU A 163 0.65 -2.87 8.31
CA LEU A 163 2.10 -2.71 8.39
C LEU A 163 2.64 -3.11 9.77
N ILE A 164 2.09 -2.54 10.86
CA ILE A 164 2.58 -2.84 12.22
C ILE A 164 2.32 -4.31 12.59
N THR A 165 1.17 -4.86 12.20
CA THR A 165 0.84 -6.28 12.41
C THR A 165 1.85 -7.20 11.71
N ALA A 166 2.25 -6.87 10.48
CA ALA A 166 3.26 -7.63 9.74
C ALA A 166 4.63 -7.56 10.42
N MET A 167 5.05 -6.37 10.86
CA MET A 167 6.30 -6.18 11.58
C MET A 167 6.37 -7.00 12.86
N LEU A 168 5.32 -6.94 13.68
CA LEU A 168 5.27 -7.66 14.96
C LEU A 168 5.09 -9.16 14.78
N ARG A 169 4.34 -9.61 13.76
CA ARG A 169 4.27 -11.02 13.38
C ARG A 169 5.65 -11.58 13.04
N ASP A 170 6.44 -10.82 12.28
CA ASP A 170 7.78 -11.25 11.90
C ASP A 170 8.76 -11.17 13.09
N ALA A 171 8.55 -10.27 14.06
CA ALA A 171 9.28 -10.26 15.33
C ALA A 171 8.97 -11.50 16.20
N VAL A 172 7.74 -12.02 16.17
CA VAL A 172 7.40 -13.31 16.79
C VAL A 172 8.14 -14.47 16.10
N ARG A 173 8.31 -14.42 14.77
CA ARG A 173 8.99 -15.44 13.98
C ARG A 173 10.50 -15.39 14.10
N ASP A 174 11.08 -14.18 14.11
CA ASP A 174 12.54 -13.98 14.20
C ASP A 174 13.07 -14.24 15.62
N GLY A 175 13.34 -15.52 15.89
CA GLY A 175 13.89 -15.97 17.15
C GLY A 175 13.02 -15.61 18.37
N LYS A 176 11.72 -15.45 18.17
CA LYS A 176 10.75 -15.12 19.21
C LYS A 176 11.19 -13.90 20.03
N ARG A 177 11.38 -12.76 19.36
CA ARG A 177 11.69 -11.49 20.03
C ARG A 177 10.60 -11.07 21.00
N ILE A 178 9.34 -11.33 20.61
CA ILE A 178 8.15 -11.21 21.46
C ILE A 178 7.37 -12.54 21.44
N PRO A 179 6.67 -12.89 22.53
CA PRO A 179 5.96 -14.16 22.65
C PRO A 179 4.73 -14.27 21.74
N PHE A 180 4.05 -13.15 21.52
CA PHE A 180 2.85 -13.03 20.68
C PHE A 180 2.83 -11.67 20.01
N ASN A 181 1.97 -11.50 19.03
CA ASN A 181 1.78 -10.23 18.32
C ASN A 181 0.64 -9.43 18.97
N PRO A 182 0.92 -8.32 19.67
CA PRO A 182 -0.12 -7.50 20.30
C PRO A 182 -1.05 -6.79 19.32
N ALA A 183 -0.65 -6.66 18.05
CA ALA A 183 -1.49 -6.06 17.01
C ALA A 183 -2.39 -7.07 16.27
N ALA A 184 -2.34 -8.36 16.62
CA ALA A 184 -3.08 -9.39 15.86
C ALA A 184 -4.60 -9.23 15.91
N GLU A 185 -5.11 -8.81 17.06
CA GLU A 185 -6.54 -8.65 17.33
C GLU A 185 -7.01 -7.20 17.31
N VAL A 186 -6.09 -6.25 17.01
CA VAL A 186 -6.48 -4.85 16.84
C VAL A 186 -7.42 -4.73 15.65
N ALA A 187 -8.56 -4.09 15.87
CA ALA A 187 -9.61 -3.94 14.88
C ALA A 187 -9.71 -2.51 14.36
N VAL A 188 -10.06 -2.40 13.09
CA VAL A 188 -10.47 -1.13 12.48
C VAL A 188 -11.95 -1.25 12.14
N GLU A 189 -12.72 -0.25 12.55
CA GLU A 189 -14.15 -0.16 12.24
C GLU A 189 -14.43 -0.41 10.76
N THR A 190 -15.58 -0.98 10.46
CA THR A 190 -16.02 -1.14 9.06
C THR A 190 -16.22 0.25 8.46
N ALA A 191 -15.73 0.45 7.24
CA ALA A 191 -15.97 1.70 6.52
C ALA A 191 -17.48 1.97 6.42
N PRO A 192 -17.93 3.21 6.65
CA PRO A 192 -19.32 3.55 6.45
C PRO A 192 -19.72 3.20 5.00
N LYS A 193 -20.87 2.57 4.86
CA LYS A 193 -21.44 2.28 3.53
C LYS A 193 -21.69 3.61 2.82
N LYS A 194 -21.15 3.73 1.61
CA LYS A 194 -21.47 4.88 0.76
C LYS A 194 -22.94 4.82 0.37
N HIS A 195 -23.64 5.94 0.41
CA HIS A 195 -24.98 6.04 -0.18
C HIS A 195 -24.88 5.81 -1.68
N ALA A 196 -25.88 5.17 -2.26
CA ALA A 196 -25.89 4.91 -3.70
C ALA A 196 -25.78 6.20 -4.52
N ASP A 197 -26.37 7.30 -4.03
CA ASP A 197 -26.31 8.61 -4.68
C ASP A 197 -24.91 9.26 -4.63
N ASP A 198 -24.11 8.96 -3.60
CA ASP A 198 -22.72 9.42 -3.51
C ASP A 198 -21.79 8.74 -4.50
N LEU A 199 -22.25 7.62 -5.06
CA LEU A 199 -21.49 6.77 -5.99
C LEU A 199 -21.89 7.00 -7.45
N ARG A 200 -22.94 7.78 -7.72
CA ARG A 200 -23.39 8.04 -9.11
C ARG A 200 -22.28 8.79 -9.85
N PRO A 201 -21.78 8.25 -10.97
CA PRO A 201 -20.88 8.99 -11.84
C PRO A 201 -21.61 10.19 -12.46
N PRO A 202 -20.89 11.18 -13.00
CA PRO A 202 -21.53 12.22 -13.82
C PRO A 202 -22.24 11.58 -15.01
N THR A 203 -23.35 12.20 -15.46
CA THR A 203 -24.05 11.76 -16.67
C THR A 203 -23.23 12.07 -17.93
N ARG A 204 -23.59 11.51 -19.07
CA ARG A 204 -22.92 11.80 -20.34
C ARG A 204 -23.08 13.26 -20.76
N GLU A 205 -24.25 13.87 -20.50
CA GLU A 205 -24.51 15.29 -20.72
C GLU A 205 -23.59 16.14 -19.82
N GLN A 206 -23.43 15.78 -18.55
CA GLN A 206 -22.49 16.45 -17.67
C GLN A 206 -21.05 16.30 -18.14
N CYS A 207 -20.67 15.13 -18.67
CA CYS A 207 -19.35 14.95 -19.27
C CYS A 207 -19.14 15.82 -20.52
N ALA A 208 -20.19 16.00 -21.34
CA ALA A 208 -20.15 16.92 -22.49
C ALA A 208 -19.91 18.38 -22.02
N LEU A 209 -20.63 18.83 -20.99
CA LEU A 209 -20.43 20.16 -20.39
C LEU A 209 -19.01 20.32 -19.85
N ILE A 210 -18.47 19.32 -19.17
CA ILE A 210 -17.07 19.38 -18.69
C ILE A 210 -16.11 19.54 -19.87
N ARG A 211 -16.32 18.80 -20.97
CA ARG A 211 -15.47 18.92 -22.16
C ARG A 211 -15.55 20.32 -22.79
N GLU A 212 -16.73 20.90 -22.88
CA GLU A 212 -16.93 22.27 -23.38
C GLU A 212 -16.14 23.31 -22.57
N HIS A 213 -16.13 23.17 -21.25
CA HIS A 213 -15.38 24.06 -20.34
C HIS A 213 -13.91 23.68 -20.17
N THR A 214 -13.47 22.58 -20.78
CA THR A 214 -12.06 22.18 -20.78
C THR A 214 -11.32 22.85 -21.94
N PRO A 215 -10.08 23.33 -21.74
CA PRO A 215 -9.26 23.82 -22.84
C PRO A 215 -9.23 22.82 -24.01
N GLU A 216 -9.41 23.32 -25.22
CA GLU A 216 -9.56 22.54 -26.46
C GLU A 216 -8.48 21.44 -26.59
N TYR A 217 -7.26 21.79 -26.21
CA TYR A 217 -6.13 20.86 -26.24
C TYR A 217 -6.41 19.53 -25.53
N TYR A 218 -7.13 19.53 -24.42
CA TYR A 218 -7.37 18.34 -23.60
C TYR A 218 -8.69 17.65 -23.87
N ARG A 219 -9.57 18.23 -24.69
CA ARG A 219 -10.89 17.65 -25.03
C ARG A 219 -10.79 16.24 -25.64
N PRO A 220 -9.82 15.95 -26.56
CA PRO A 220 -9.64 14.60 -27.09
C PRO A 220 -9.33 13.57 -26.01
N LEU A 221 -8.45 13.89 -25.04
CA LEU A 221 -8.13 12.99 -23.93
C LEU A 221 -9.36 12.69 -23.07
N LEU A 222 -10.19 13.69 -22.76
CA LEU A 222 -11.39 13.47 -21.95
C LEU A 222 -12.43 12.64 -22.68
N CYS A 223 -12.66 12.90 -23.97
CA CYS A 223 -13.51 12.08 -24.81
C CYS A 223 -13.02 10.63 -24.84
N PHE A 224 -11.72 10.43 -25.06
CA PHE A 224 -11.11 9.12 -25.10
C PHE A 224 -11.26 8.35 -23.80
N LEU A 225 -11.06 9.00 -22.64
CA LEU A 225 -11.26 8.38 -21.32
C LEU A 225 -12.70 7.96 -21.08
N GLU A 226 -13.66 8.79 -21.49
CA GLU A 226 -15.10 8.50 -21.41
C GLU A 226 -15.51 7.35 -22.31
N GLN A 227 -14.95 7.27 -23.51
CA GLN A 227 -15.31 6.29 -24.55
C GLN A 227 -14.61 4.93 -24.39
N THR A 228 -13.55 4.85 -23.61
CA THR A 228 -12.74 3.62 -23.44
C THR A 228 -12.72 3.10 -22.03
N GLY A 229 -13.07 3.92 -21.05
CA GLY A 229 -12.98 3.58 -19.63
C GLY A 229 -11.56 3.26 -19.14
N LEU A 230 -10.53 3.69 -19.87
CA LEU A 230 -9.14 3.49 -19.44
C LEU A 230 -8.85 4.21 -18.13
N ARG A 231 -7.94 3.63 -17.33
CA ARG A 231 -7.38 4.36 -16.18
C ARG A 231 -6.49 5.49 -16.66
N TRP A 232 -6.39 6.56 -15.88
CA TRP A 232 -5.53 7.70 -16.24
C TRP A 232 -4.14 7.28 -16.74
N GLY A 233 -3.43 6.45 -15.96
CA GLY A 233 -2.07 6.02 -16.35
C GLY A 233 -2.03 5.05 -17.54
N GLU A 234 -3.12 4.36 -17.87
CA GLU A 234 -3.25 3.55 -19.09
C GLU A 234 -3.41 4.46 -20.32
N ALA A 235 -4.24 5.49 -20.22
CA ALA A 235 -4.45 6.43 -21.32
C ALA A 235 -3.23 7.34 -21.56
N THR A 236 -2.65 7.91 -20.52
CA THR A 236 -1.47 8.78 -20.65
C THR A 236 -0.19 8.01 -20.96
N GLY A 237 -0.17 6.69 -20.71
CA GLY A 237 0.93 5.78 -21.06
C GLY A 237 0.74 5.07 -22.39
N LEU A 238 -0.38 5.31 -23.08
CA LEU A 238 -0.70 4.64 -24.34
C LEU A 238 0.26 5.08 -25.44
N ARG A 239 0.91 4.10 -26.09
CA ARG A 239 1.79 4.32 -27.23
C ARG A 239 1.04 4.14 -28.54
N TRP A 240 1.49 4.82 -29.59
CA TRP A 240 0.97 4.69 -30.95
C TRP A 240 0.98 3.24 -31.44
N GLU A 241 2.04 2.49 -31.18
CA GLU A 241 2.19 1.08 -31.59
C GLU A 241 1.10 0.14 -31.02
N ASN A 242 0.40 0.56 -29.98
CA ASN A 242 -0.64 -0.23 -29.31
C ASN A 242 -2.06 0.18 -29.71
N VAL A 243 -2.19 1.04 -30.72
CA VAL A 243 -3.48 1.51 -31.25
C VAL A 243 -3.62 1.07 -32.71
N ASP A 244 -4.67 0.34 -32.99
CA ASP A 244 -5.07 -0.03 -34.34
C ASP A 244 -6.37 0.70 -34.70
N LEU A 245 -6.23 1.78 -35.46
CA LEU A 245 -7.39 2.59 -35.87
C LEU A 245 -8.23 1.90 -36.95
N ALA A 246 -7.59 1.07 -37.80
CA ALA A 246 -8.29 0.32 -38.84
C ALA A 246 -9.17 -0.79 -38.25
N ALA A 247 -8.63 -1.51 -37.27
CA ALA A 247 -9.35 -2.55 -36.55
C ALA A 247 -10.16 -2.00 -35.36
N GLN A 248 -10.16 -0.69 -35.14
CA GLN A 248 -10.88 0.00 -34.08
C GLN A 248 -10.67 -0.57 -32.68
N HIS A 249 -9.44 -0.88 -32.33
CA HIS A 249 -9.10 -1.34 -31.00
C HIS A 249 -7.72 -0.84 -30.52
N LEU A 250 -7.49 -0.94 -29.23
CA LEU A 250 -6.18 -0.74 -28.62
C LEU A 250 -5.83 -1.89 -27.68
N LYS A 251 -4.53 -2.09 -27.45
CA LYS A 251 -3.99 -3.08 -26.50
C LYS A 251 -3.36 -2.38 -25.32
N VAL A 252 -3.87 -2.65 -24.11
CA VAL A 252 -3.26 -2.14 -22.86
C VAL A 252 -2.13 -3.06 -22.48
N LYS A 253 -0.87 -2.63 -22.67
CA LYS A 253 0.33 -3.42 -22.36
C LYS A 253 1.12 -2.85 -21.19
N GLU A 254 1.04 -1.55 -20.97
CA GLU A 254 1.79 -0.84 -19.95
C GLU A 254 1.00 0.30 -19.34
N VAL A 255 1.50 0.83 -18.22
CA VAL A 255 0.86 1.91 -17.48
C VAL A 255 1.91 2.91 -17.02
N LEU A 256 1.67 4.19 -17.24
CA LEU A 256 2.41 5.23 -16.53
C LEU A 256 1.94 5.34 -15.09
N SER A 257 2.89 5.33 -14.19
CA SER A 257 2.67 5.51 -12.76
C SER A 257 3.44 6.70 -12.26
N GLU A 258 2.82 7.44 -11.35
CA GLU A 258 3.43 8.57 -10.65
C GLU A 258 3.52 8.22 -9.16
N ASP A 259 4.71 8.42 -8.58
CA ASP A 259 4.95 8.22 -7.16
C ASP A 259 5.99 9.22 -6.66
N ASN A 260 5.62 10.02 -5.67
CA ASN A 260 6.44 11.10 -5.12
C ASN A 260 7.01 12.05 -6.20
N GLY A 261 6.19 12.38 -7.21
CA GLY A 261 6.58 13.25 -8.32
C GLY A 261 7.48 12.60 -9.37
N ARG A 262 7.87 11.34 -9.19
CA ARG A 262 8.62 10.56 -10.17
C ARG A 262 7.68 9.75 -11.04
N LEU A 263 7.83 9.91 -12.35
CA LEU A 263 7.13 9.10 -13.34
C LEU A 263 7.94 7.85 -13.68
N PHE A 264 7.26 6.75 -13.92
CA PHE A 264 7.88 5.51 -14.40
C PHE A 264 6.87 4.65 -15.13
N ARG A 265 7.36 3.87 -16.09
CA ARG A 265 6.58 2.84 -16.76
C ARG A 265 6.60 1.56 -15.95
N LYS A 266 5.51 0.86 -15.97
CA LYS A 266 5.42 -0.52 -15.50
C LYS A 266 4.60 -1.34 -16.48
N PRO A 267 4.90 -2.63 -16.63
CA PRO A 267 4.04 -3.53 -17.38
C PRO A 267 2.60 -3.39 -16.87
N ALA A 268 1.65 -3.52 -17.77
CA ALA A 268 0.24 -3.45 -17.42
C ALA A 268 -0.07 -4.41 -16.28
N PRO A 269 -1.13 -4.17 -15.55
CA PRO A 269 -1.19 -4.30 -14.11
C PRO A 269 -0.95 -5.70 -13.59
N LYS A 270 -0.83 -5.78 -12.27
CA LYS A 270 -0.54 -6.91 -11.37
C LYS A 270 -1.21 -8.26 -11.69
N SER A 271 -2.17 -8.31 -12.59
CA SER A 271 -2.92 -9.49 -12.99
C SER A 271 -2.96 -9.66 -14.50
N LYS A 272 -3.15 -10.89 -14.98
CA LYS A 272 -3.36 -11.19 -16.41
C LYS A 272 -4.52 -10.40 -17.03
N ALA A 273 -5.53 -10.04 -16.24
CA ALA A 273 -6.67 -9.20 -16.66
C ALA A 273 -6.29 -7.77 -17.06
N GLY A 274 -5.10 -7.34 -16.73
CA GLY A 274 -4.62 -6.02 -17.12
C GLY A 274 -4.17 -5.93 -18.57
N PHE A 275 -3.66 -7.00 -19.14
CA PHE A 275 -3.38 -7.10 -20.57
C PHE A 275 -4.70 -7.40 -21.27
N ARG A 276 -5.21 -6.40 -21.96
CA ARG A 276 -6.52 -6.51 -22.60
C ARG A 276 -6.62 -5.67 -23.85
N THR A 277 -7.54 -6.06 -24.71
CA THR A 277 -7.98 -5.29 -25.87
C THR A 277 -9.20 -4.46 -25.48
N VAL A 278 -9.21 -3.19 -25.85
CA VAL A 278 -10.31 -2.26 -25.61
C VAL A 278 -10.82 -1.76 -26.96
N PRO A 279 -12.13 -1.82 -27.23
CA PRO A 279 -12.71 -1.32 -28.48
C PRO A 279 -12.62 0.20 -28.53
N LEU A 280 -12.50 0.75 -29.73
CA LEU A 280 -12.53 2.17 -30.01
C LEU A 280 -13.81 2.53 -30.71
N THR A 281 -14.67 3.32 -30.05
CA THR A 281 -15.83 3.93 -30.71
C THR A 281 -15.38 4.92 -31.76
N PRO A 282 -16.24 5.31 -32.73
CA PRO A 282 -15.91 6.38 -33.69
C PRO A 282 -15.39 7.65 -33.00
N ALA A 283 -16.01 8.07 -31.90
CA ALA A 283 -15.56 9.24 -31.13
C ALA A 283 -14.19 9.05 -30.49
N ALA A 284 -13.84 7.83 -30.06
CA ALA A 284 -12.50 7.51 -29.55
C ALA A 284 -11.45 7.50 -30.68
N VAL A 285 -11.84 7.00 -31.88
CA VAL A 285 -11.00 7.06 -33.08
C VAL A 285 -10.72 8.51 -33.45
N ASP A 286 -11.76 9.36 -33.52
CA ASP A 286 -11.62 10.79 -33.80
C ASP A 286 -10.71 11.50 -32.79
N ALA A 287 -10.84 11.16 -31.52
CA ALA A 287 -9.98 11.71 -30.47
C ALA A 287 -8.50 11.34 -30.69
N VAL A 288 -8.21 10.11 -31.09
CA VAL A 288 -6.85 9.66 -31.42
C VAL A 288 -6.37 10.34 -32.71
N GLN A 289 -7.23 10.40 -33.75
CA GLN A 289 -6.89 11.04 -35.03
C GLN A 289 -6.55 12.53 -34.82
N THR A 290 -7.31 13.23 -33.99
CA THR A 290 -7.01 14.62 -33.63
C THR A 290 -5.59 14.76 -33.03
N MET A 291 -5.14 13.77 -32.27
CA MET A 291 -3.76 13.77 -31.73
C MET A 291 -2.73 13.44 -32.81
N VAL A 292 -3.03 12.54 -33.75
CA VAL A 292 -2.15 12.28 -34.91
C VAL A 292 -1.94 13.57 -35.71
N ASP A 293 -3.03 14.22 -36.13
CA ASP A 293 -3.00 15.45 -36.94
C ASP A 293 -2.20 16.56 -36.23
N ARG A 294 -2.41 16.70 -34.93
CA ARG A 294 -1.72 17.68 -34.09
C ARG A 294 -0.21 17.43 -34.01
N TRP A 295 0.20 16.20 -33.80
CA TRP A 295 1.62 15.89 -33.66
C TRP A 295 2.36 15.82 -34.99
N GLN A 296 1.69 15.49 -36.07
CA GLN A 296 2.24 15.62 -37.42
C GLN A 296 2.49 17.10 -37.77
N ALA A 297 1.56 17.98 -37.43
CA ALA A 297 1.73 19.43 -37.62
C ALA A 297 2.88 20.03 -36.76
N HIS A 298 3.26 19.37 -35.67
CA HIS A 298 4.31 19.86 -34.72
C HIS A 298 5.59 19.04 -34.81
N ALA A 299 5.88 18.37 -35.93
CA ALA A 299 7.07 17.51 -36.11
C ALA A 299 8.42 18.22 -35.90
N THR A 300 8.42 19.57 -35.86
CA THR A 300 9.61 20.41 -35.63
C THR A 300 9.84 20.81 -34.17
N VAL A 301 9.05 20.31 -33.24
CA VAL A 301 9.21 20.66 -31.83
C VAL A 301 10.50 20.06 -31.27
N THR A 302 11.34 20.91 -30.70
CA THR A 302 12.59 20.53 -30.01
C THR A 302 12.34 19.39 -29.03
N PRO A 303 13.16 18.33 -29.02
CA PRO A 303 13.01 17.23 -28.07
C PRO A 303 13.03 17.77 -26.63
N ILE A 304 11.97 17.49 -25.88
CA ILE A 304 11.94 17.80 -24.46
C ILE A 304 12.88 16.83 -23.75
N THR A 305 13.67 17.33 -22.83
CA THR A 305 14.48 16.51 -21.95
C THR A 305 13.58 15.51 -21.22
N ASP A 306 13.82 14.23 -21.44
CA ASP A 306 13.07 13.13 -20.79
C ASP A 306 13.89 12.56 -19.63
N PRO A 307 13.78 13.14 -18.41
CA PRO A 307 14.60 12.74 -17.28
C PRO A 307 14.27 11.32 -16.78
N TYR A 308 13.21 10.69 -17.30
CA TYR A 308 12.72 9.39 -16.85
C TYR A 308 12.76 8.32 -17.94
N ASP A 309 13.31 8.63 -19.11
CA ASP A 309 13.32 7.72 -20.28
C ASP A 309 11.93 7.16 -20.61
N LEU A 310 10.95 8.05 -20.67
CA LEU A 310 9.55 7.69 -20.91
C LEU A 310 9.14 7.76 -22.38
N ALA A 311 10.06 8.18 -23.25
CA ALA A 311 9.84 8.35 -24.69
C ALA A 311 8.50 9.07 -25.00
N PRO A 312 8.31 10.34 -24.58
CA PRO A 312 7.02 11.01 -24.71
C PRO A 312 6.56 11.17 -26.16
N HIS A 313 7.48 11.14 -27.13
CA HIS A 313 7.16 11.16 -28.57
C HIS A 313 6.39 9.93 -29.06
N GLU A 314 6.47 8.83 -28.33
CA GLU A 314 5.71 7.60 -28.63
C GLU A 314 4.29 7.60 -28.05
N LEU A 315 3.98 8.57 -27.16
CA LEU A 315 2.69 8.63 -26.49
C LEU A 315 1.61 9.27 -27.37
N VAL A 316 0.41 8.70 -27.34
CA VAL A 316 -0.78 9.26 -27.99
C VAL A 316 -1.15 10.61 -27.35
N PHE A 317 -1.27 10.64 -26.04
CA PHE A 317 -1.67 11.84 -25.29
C PHE A 317 -0.48 12.44 -24.53
N ARG A 318 -0.06 13.63 -24.96
CA ARG A 318 1.04 14.40 -24.37
C ARG A 318 0.51 15.74 -23.83
N GLY A 319 1.31 16.42 -23.03
CA GLY A 319 1.05 17.81 -22.65
C GLY A 319 1.23 18.78 -23.81
N PRO A 320 0.75 20.02 -23.69
CA PRO A 320 0.84 21.02 -24.78
C PRO A 320 2.26 21.26 -25.28
N GLN A 321 3.25 21.07 -24.44
CA GLN A 321 4.68 21.23 -24.74
C GLN A 321 5.35 19.90 -25.14
N GLY A 322 4.59 18.83 -25.42
CA GLY A 322 5.10 17.54 -25.82
C GLY A 322 5.51 16.61 -24.67
N GLY A 323 5.53 17.06 -23.43
CA GLY A 323 5.91 16.26 -22.26
C GLY A 323 4.80 15.33 -21.79
N VAL A 324 5.15 14.44 -20.84
CA VAL A 324 4.22 13.47 -20.25
C VAL A 324 3.17 14.17 -19.39
N LEU A 325 1.93 13.75 -19.51
CA LEU A 325 0.83 14.24 -18.69
C LEU A 325 0.85 13.61 -17.31
N THR A 326 1.01 14.43 -16.26
CA THR A 326 0.87 13.99 -14.87
C THR A 326 -0.53 14.26 -14.34
N ARG A 327 -1.00 13.39 -13.47
CA ARG A 327 -2.31 13.57 -12.83
C ARG A 327 -2.36 14.85 -11.99
N HIS A 328 -1.24 15.18 -11.33
CA HIS A 328 -1.15 16.37 -10.51
C HIS A 328 -1.31 17.66 -11.35
N ASN A 329 -0.61 17.75 -12.47
CA ASN A 329 -0.69 18.93 -13.34
C ASN A 329 -2.07 19.02 -14.00
N PHE A 330 -2.61 17.92 -14.49
CA PHE A 330 -3.93 17.89 -15.10
C PHE A 330 -5.06 18.32 -14.15
N ARG A 331 -4.92 18.10 -12.86
CA ARG A 331 -5.88 18.58 -11.86
C ARG A 331 -6.10 20.11 -11.94
N ARG A 332 -5.08 20.86 -12.31
CA ARG A 332 -5.17 22.34 -12.49
C ARG A 332 -6.05 22.73 -13.66
N THR A 333 -6.24 21.84 -14.61
CA THR A 333 -7.20 21.99 -15.73
C THR A 333 -8.57 21.44 -15.36
N TRP A 334 -8.60 20.27 -14.75
CA TRP A 334 -9.83 19.55 -14.43
C TRP A 334 -10.73 20.27 -13.42
N VAL A 335 -10.18 20.77 -12.33
CA VAL A 335 -10.98 21.43 -11.29
C VAL A 335 -11.69 22.69 -11.79
N PRO A 336 -11.03 23.63 -12.46
CA PRO A 336 -11.72 24.76 -13.08
C PRO A 336 -12.79 24.35 -14.10
N ALA A 337 -12.54 23.31 -14.90
CA ALA A 337 -13.51 22.85 -15.89
C ALA A 337 -14.81 22.32 -15.25
N ILE A 338 -14.73 21.49 -14.21
CA ILE A 338 -15.92 21.00 -13.51
C ILE A 338 -16.66 22.11 -12.75
N GLN A 339 -15.95 23.14 -12.27
CA GLN A 339 -16.52 24.31 -11.63
C GLN A 339 -17.28 25.16 -12.66
N ALA A 340 -16.67 25.45 -13.80
CA ALA A 340 -17.31 26.21 -14.89
C ALA A 340 -18.51 25.48 -15.48
N ALA A 341 -18.46 24.14 -15.52
CA ALA A 341 -19.60 23.32 -15.92
C ALA A 341 -20.75 23.28 -14.88
N GLY A 342 -20.57 23.90 -13.72
CA GLY A 342 -21.60 23.97 -12.67
C GLY A 342 -21.91 22.66 -11.94
N ILE A 343 -21.02 21.65 -12.05
CA ILE A 343 -21.23 20.33 -11.46
C ILE A 343 -20.27 19.98 -10.31
N ALA A 344 -19.31 20.87 -10.05
CA ALA A 344 -18.33 20.65 -9.01
C ALA A 344 -18.95 20.66 -7.62
N ARG A 345 -18.64 19.64 -6.83
CA ARG A 345 -18.96 19.60 -5.40
C ARG A 345 -17.78 19.07 -4.61
N GLN A 346 -17.67 19.49 -3.34
CA GLN A 346 -16.70 18.90 -2.41
C GLN A 346 -17.33 17.70 -1.73
N VAL A 347 -16.62 16.60 -1.72
CA VAL A 347 -17.02 15.37 -1.06
C VAL A 347 -15.90 14.88 -0.15
N ALA A 348 -16.26 14.41 1.05
CA ALA A 348 -15.29 13.80 1.94
C ALA A 348 -14.84 12.45 1.33
N ASN A 349 -13.54 12.27 1.13
CA ASN A 349 -13.00 10.99 0.76
C ASN A 349 -13.06 10.05 1.98
N PRO A 350 -13.87 8.98 1.94
CA PRO A 350 -14.07 8.11 3.09
C PRO A 350 -12.81 7.33 3.48
N GLU A 351 -11.86 7.20 2.55
CA GLU A 351 -10.60 6.48 2.79
C GLU A 351 -9.57 7.35 3.51
N THR A 352 -9.53 8.65 3.18
CA THR A 352 -8.51 9.57 3.69
C THR A 352 -9.08 10.60 4.67
N GLY A 353 -10.40 10.79 4.70
CA GLY A 353 -11.10 11.85 5.46
C GLY A 353 -10.88 13.26 4.88
N ARG A 354 -10.21 13.41 3.75
CA ARG A 354 -9.94 14.71 3.11
C ARG A 354 -11.07 15.12 2.18
N GLN A 355 -11.31 16.42 2.08
CA GLN A 355 -12.23 16.96 1.08
C GLN A 355 -11.59 16.86 -0.32
N GLU A 356 -12.32 16.31 -1.27
CA GLU A 356 -11.92 16.16 -2.67
C GLU A 356 -13.00 16.73 -3.58
N TRP A 357 -12.58 17.29 -4.72
CA TRP A 357 -13.51 17.73 -5.75
C TRP A 357 -14.11 16.51 -6.47
N TRP A 358 -15.43 16.51 -6.60
CA TRP A 358 -16.19 15.58 -7.42
C TRP A 358 -16.79 16.36 -8.62
N PRO A 359 -16.88 15.74 -9.84
CA PRO A 359 -16.33 14.45 -10.22
C PRO A 359 -14.80 14.46 -10.35
N ARG A 360 -14.19 13.31 -10.16
CA ARG A 360 -12.77 13.09 -10.41
C ARG A 360 -12.59 12.60 -11.85
N VAL A 361 -11.42 12.79 -12.43
CA VAL A 361 -11.10 12.22 -13.77
C VAL A 361 -11.37 10.71 -13.83
N HIS A 362 -11.17 9.99 -12.72
CA HIS A 362 -11.44 8.55 -12.66
C HIS A 362 -12.94 8.20 -12.78
N ASP A 363 -13.80 9.13 -12.46
CA ASP A 363 -15.24 8.91 -12.54
C ASP A 363 -15.73 8.82 -14.01
N LEU A 364 -14.96 9.31 -15.00
CA LEU A 364 -15.20 9.04 -16.43
C LEU A 364 -15.19 7.55 -16.76
N ARG A 365 -14.35 6.76 -16.09
CA ARG A 365 -14.37 5.31 -16.21
C ARG A 365 -15.63 4.69 -15.59
N HIS A 366 -16.19 5.28 -14.56
CA HIS A 366 -17.47 4.86 -14.01
C HIS A 366 -18.63 5.19 -14.97
N VAL A 367 -18.56 6.34 -15.68
CA VAL A 367 -19.49 6.68 -16.77
C VAL A 367 -19.48 5.58 -17.84
N PHE A 368 -18.30 5.21 -18.32
CA PHE A 368 -18.16 4.13 -19.30
C PHE A 368 -18.73 2.80 -18.80
N ALA A 369 -18.44 2.43 -17.56
CA ALA A 369 -18.97 1.19 -16.96
C ALA A 369 -20.50 1.21 -16.86
N THR A 370 -21.10 2.36 -16.52
CA THR A 370 -22.56 2.54 -16.48
C THR A 370 -23.13 2.43 -17.88
N TRP A 371 -22.51 3.10 -18.86
CA TRP A 371 -22.94 3.03 -20.25
C TRP A 371 -22.93 1.61 -20.81
N LEU A 372 -21.87 0.81 -20.57
CA LEU A 372 -21.84 -0.60 -20.95
C LEU A 372 -23.01 -1.40 -20.34
N LYS A 373 -23.36 -1.12 -19.08
CA LYS A 373 -24.51 -1.73 -18.42
C LYS A 373 -25.83 -1.34 -19.09
N ASP A 374 -26.00 -0.06 -19.41
CA ASP A 374 -27.22 0.47 -20.03
C ASP A 374 -27.43 -0.10 -21.46
N LEU A 375 -26.32 -0.39 -22.17
CA LEU A 375 -26.32 -1.12 -23.44
C LEU A 375 -26.63 -2.62 -23.32
N GLY A 376 -26.79 -3.15 -22.11
CA GLY A 376 -27.00 -4.57 -21.86
C GLY A 376 -25.78 -5.45 -22.03
N VAL A 377 -24.56 -4.87 -22.05
CA VAL A 377 -23.31 -5.65 -22.07
C VAL A 377 -23.22 -6.49 -20.80
N LYS A 378 -22.98 -7.79 -20.97
CA LYS A 378 -22.88 -8.70 -19.83
C LYS A 378 -21.76 -8.25 -18.88
N GLU A 379 -22.03 -8.31 -17.58
CA GLU A 379 -21.09 -7.86 -16.55
C GLU A 379 -19.66 -8.42 -16.72
N LYS A 380 -19.57 -9.65 -17.19
CA LYS A 380 -18.32 -10.37 -17.44
C LYS A 380 -17.51 -9.75 -18.59
N GLU A 381 -18.16 -9.38 -19.67
CA GLU A 381 -17.57 -8.73 -20.83
C GLU A 381 -17.13 -7.32 -20.45
N ALA A 382 -17.99 -6.56 -19.76
CA ALA A 382 -17.67 -5.24 -19.25
C ALA A 382 -16.44 -5.29 -18.30
N GLN A 383 -16.36 -6.28 -17.42
CA GLN A 383 -15.20 -6.46 -16.55
C GLN A 383 -13.93 -6.80 -17.32
N THR A 384 -14.02 -7.57 -18.40
CA THR A 384 -12.90 -7.89 -19.29
C THR A 384 -12.38 -6.62 -19.96
N ILE A 385 -13.26 -5.84 -20.57
CA ILE A 385 -12.90 -4.54 -21.20
C ILE A 385 -12.29 -3.57 -20.19
N LEU A 386 -12.89 -3.47 -19.01
CA LEU A 386 -12.40 -2.61 -17.94
C LEU A 386 -11.10 -3.13 -17.29
N GLY A 387 -10.77 -4.41 -17.41
CA GLY A 387 -9.62 -5.01 -16.74
C GLY A 387 -9.78 -5.00 -15.22
N HIS A 388 -10.93 -5.43 -14.73
CA HIS A 388 -11.18 -5.66 -13.31
C HIS A 388 -10.63 -7.03 -12.91
N ASP A 389 -9.80 -7.07 -11.86
CA ASP A 389 -9.29 -8.30 -11.32
C ASP A 389 -10.41 -9.02 -10.56
N ARG A 390 -10.76 -10.20 -11.00
CA ARG A 390 -11.65 -11.07 -10.24
C ARG A 390 -10.83 -11.96 -9.32
N GLY A 391 -11.20 -12.02 -8.08
CA GLY A 391 -10.70 -13.05 -7.17
C GLY A 391 -10.87 -14.42 -7.81
N SER A 392 -9.77 -14.96 -8.24
CA SER A 392 -9.50 -16.27 -8.79
C SER A 392 -10.72 -17.21 -8.99
N LYS A 393 -10.97 -17.61 -10.24
CA LYS A 393 -11.07 -19.03 -10.58
C LYS A 393 -10.79 -19.24 -12.06
N VAL A 394 -9.92 -20.15 -12.32
CA VAL A 394 -9.17 -20.49 -13.53
C VAL A 394 -10.01 -20.89 -14.77
N THR A 395 -11.31 -20.86 -14.71
CA THR A 395 -12.21 -21.45 -15.72
C THR A 395 -12.49 -20.55 -16.94
N TRP A 396 -11.83 -19.36 -17.03
CA TRP A 396 -12.21 -18.30 -17.96
C TRP A 396 -11.31 -18.11 -19.19
N ILE A 397 -10.22 -18.86 -19.29
CA ILE A 397 -9.17 -18.64 -20.31
C ILE A 397 -9.57 -19.14 -21.69
N TYR A 398 -10.65 -19.89 -21.83
CA TYR A 398 -10.89 -20.70 -23.03
C TYR A 398 -12.18 -20.42 -23.83
N GLN A 399 -13.00 -19.42 -23.51
CA GLN A 399 -14.28 -19.27 -24.21
C GLN A 399 -14.39 -18.13 -25.23
N HIS A 400 -13.59 -17.06 -25.14
CA HIS A 400 -13.51 -16.02 -26.19
C HIS A 400 -12.15 -15.33 -26.12
N SER A 401 -11.55 -15.05 -27.27
CA SER A 401 -10.36 -14.21 -27.32
C SER A 401 -10.71 -12.78 -26.88
N PRO A 402 -9.78 -12.01 -26.27
CA PRO A 402 -10.03 -10.61 -25.93
C PRO A 402 -10.49 -9.76 -27.13
N GLU A 403 -10.10 -10.11 -28.33
CA GLU A 403 -10.44 -9.43 -29.58
C GLU A 403 -11.90 -9.68 -29.96
N ASP A 404 -12.42 -10.91 -29.80
CA ASP A 404 -13.81 -11.23 -30.07
C ASP A 404 -14.76 -10.47 -29.12
N VAL A 405 -14.41 -10.37 -27.84
CA VAL A 405 -15.19 -9.60 -26.86
C VAL A 405 -15.17 -8.10 -27.22
N ALA A 406 -14.02 -7.58 -27.63
CA ALA A 406 -13.91 -6.18 -28.03
C ALA A 406 -14.77 -5.87 -29.25
N ALA A 407 -14.77 -6.75 -30.28
CA ALA A 407 -15.60 -6.60 -31.47
C ALA A 407 -17.12 -6.65 -31.16
N GLN A 408 -17.54 -7.60 -30.31
CA GLN A 408 -18.93 -7.70 -29.87
C GLN A 408 -19.40 -6.44 -29.12
N VAL A 409 -18.60 -5.95 -28.19
CA VAL A 409 -18.92 -4.73 -27.42
C VAL A 409 -18.92 -3.52 -28.36
N LEU A 410 -18.02 -3.42 -29.31
CA LEU A 410 -17.98 -2.34 -30.29
C LEU A 410 -19.28 -2.31 -31.13
N ALA A 411 -19.75 -3.48 -31.57
CA ALA A 411 -21.00 -3.58 -32.32
C ALA A 411 -22.22 -3.09 -31.51
N MET A 412 -22.26 -3.37 -30.22
CA MET A 412 -23.33 -2.87 -29.33
C MET A 412 -23.24 -1.36 -29.06
N MET A 413 -22.04 -0.78 -29.11
CA MET A 413 -21.82 0.65 -28.86
C MET A 413 -22.02 1.50 -30.09
N ALA A 414 -21.93 0.94 -31.29
CA ALA A 414 -21.98 1.65 -32.57
C ALA A 414 -23.23 2.52 -32.79
N PRO A 415 -24.46 2.07 -32.45
CA PRO A 415 -25.67 2.87 -32.67
C PRO A 415 -25.68 4.18 -31.87
N GLU A 416 -25.21 4.16 -30.65
CA GLU A 416 -25.20 5.33 -29.76
C GLU A 416 -23.97 6.22 -29.96
N ALA A 417 -22.87 5.65 -30.41
CA ALA A 417 -21.63 6.40 -30.68
C ALA A 417 -21.80 7.36 -31.87
N ALA A 418 -22.73 7.08 -32.82
CA ALA A 418 -23.06 7.95 -33.92
C ALA A 418 -23.74 9.28 -33.49
N GLY A 419 -24.29 9.34 -32.27
CA GLY A 419 -24.89 10.56 -31.71
C GLY A 419 -23.87 11.50 -31.01
N VAL A 420 -22.64 11.08 -30.85
CA VAL A 420 -21.57 11.93 -30.28
C VAL A 420 -21.03 12.83 -31.39
N ARG A 421 -21.24 14.16 -31.27
CA ARG A 421 -20.72 15.13 -32.25
C ARG A 421 -19.21 14.92 -32.44
N SER A 422 -18.81 14.75 -33.70
CA SER A 422 -17.40 14.65 -34.09
C SER A 422 -16.63 15.85 -33.54
N LEU A 423 -15.45 15.60 -32.97
CA LEU A 423 -14.52 16.65 -32.51
C LEU A 423 -14.00 17.55 -33.65
N ARG A 424 -14.26 17.15 -34.91
CA ARG A 424 -13.91 17.93 -36.12
C ARG A 424 -14.90 19.03 -36.45
N ALA A 425 -16.06 19.08 -35.80
CA ALA A 425 -17.14 20.03 -36.12
C ALA A 425 -17.18 21.23 -35.17
N VAL A 426 -16.11 21.54 -34.47
CA VAL A 426 -16.00 22.78 -33.67
C VAL A 426 -14.66 23.43 -33.91
#